data_51efd0fa08efa17b416cc266e0ff10a7
#
_entry.id   51efd0fa08efa17b416cc266e0ff10a7
#
_cell.length_a   1.000
_cell.length_b   1.000
_cell.length_c   1.000
_cell.angle_alpha   90.00
_cell.angle_beta   90.00
_cell.angle_gamma   90.00
#
_symmetry.space_group_name_H-M   'P 1'
#
loop_
_entity.id
_entity.type
_entity.pdbx_description
1 polymer ?
#
loop_
_entity_poly.entity_id
_entity_poly.type
_entity_poly.pdbx_seq_one_letter_code
_entity_poly.pdbx_strand_id
1 'polypeptide(L)' 'MIEKEYLKRIGENITKFRKQKGLTIKEFGYRCDIEKSNLIPIEKGRINVTVLTLLKMAEALEVDVKKFFEFD' A
#
# COMPACT_ATOMS: atom_id res chain seq x y z
N MET A 1 -0.53 -19.63 3.40
CA MET A 1 -1.16 -18.54 2.64
C MET A 1 -0.50 -18.44 1.27
N ILE A 2 -1.29 -18.44 0.20
CA ILE A 2 -0.76 -18.33 -1.16
C ILE A 2 -0.41 -16.88 -1.48
N GLU A 3 0.45 -16.69 -2.49
CA GLU A 3 0.99 -15.39 -2.86
C GLU A 3 -0.06 -14.33 -3.12
N LYS A 4 -1.13 -14.69 -3.83
CA LYS A 4 -2.22 -13.76 -4.14
C LYS A 4 -2.90 -13.25 -2.87
N GLU A 5 -3.05 -14.11 -1.88
CA GLU A 5 -3.67 -13.71 -0.61
C GLU A 5 -2.76 -12.76 0.16
N TYR A 6 -1.45 -12.97 0.12
CA TYR A 6 -0.50 -12.05 0.73
C TYR A 6 -0.59 -10.67 0.10
N LEU A 7 -0.56 -10.62 -1.22
CA LEU A 7 -0.64 -9.35 -1.94
C LEU A 7 -1.94 -8.62 -1.63
N LYS A 8 -3.04 -9.35 -1.58
CA LYS A 8 -4.34 -8.77 -1.26
C LYS A 8 -4.37 -8.21 0.16
N ARG A 9 -3.83 -8.95 1.12
CA ARG A 9 -3.80 -8.51 2.52
C ARG A 9 -2.89 -7.31 2.72
N ILE A 10 -1.74 -7.31 2.06
CA ILE A 10 -0.84 -6.15 2.07
C ILE A 10 -1.58 -4.94 1.51
N GLY A 11 -2.25 -5.11 0.37
CA GLY A 11 -3.00 -4.03 -0.26
C GLY A 11 -4.11 -3.50 0.63
N GLU A 12 -4.82 -4.38 1.32
CA GLU A 12 -5.88 -3.99 2.26
C GLU A 12 -5.31 -3.18 3.42
N ASN A 13 -4.15 -3.57 3.95
CA ASN A 13 -3.50 -2.82 5.02
C ASN A 13 -3.06 -1.44 4.54
N ILE A 14 -2.49 -1.35 3.34
CA ILE A 14 -2.11 -0.07 2.76
C ILE A 14 -3.35 0.83 2.64
N THR A 15 -4.44 0.30 2.10
CA THR A 15 -5.69 1.03 1.95
C THR A 15 -6.20 1.53 3.30
N LYS A 16 -6.16 0.67 4.31
CA LYS A 16 -6.59 1.02 5.66
C LYS A 16 -5.80 2.22 6.20
N PHE A 17 -4.49 2.17 6.13
CA PHE A 17 -3.64 3.26 6.65
C PHE A 17 -3.81 4.53 5.83
N ARG A 18 -3.99 4.40 4.51
CA ARG A 18 -4.28 5.56 3.66
C ARG A 18 -5.56 6.27 4.11
N LYS A 19 -6.62 5.50 4.31
CA LYS A 19 -7.92 6.06 4.74
C LYS A 19 -7.86 6.63 6.14
N GLN A 20 -7.13 5.99 7.04
CA GLN A 20 -6.93 6.50 8.40
C GLN A 20 -6.24 7.86 8.39
N LYS A 21 -5.35 8.07 7.43
CA LYS A 21 -4.66 9.35 7.27
C LYS A 21 -5.50 10.37 6.51
N GLY A 22 -6.67 9.98 6.01
CA GLY A 22 -7.58 10.87 5.30
C GLY A 22 -7.13 11.20 3.88
N LEU A 23 -6.33 10.34 3.26
CA LEU A 23 -5.80 10.60 1.93
C LEU A 23 -6.63 9.92 0.85
N THR A 24 -6.89 10.66 -0.24
CA THR A 24 -7.42 10.07 -1.46
C THR A 24 -6.30 9.29 -2.16
N ILE A 25 -6.67 8.45 -3.12
CA ILE A 25 -5.69 7.74 -3.96
C ILE A 25 -4.74 8.74 -4.64
N LYS A 26 -5.30 9.83 -5.16
CA LYS A 26 -4.51 10.85 -5.85
C LYS A 26 -3.50 11.51 -4.91
N GLU A 27 -3.97 11.91 -3.73
CA GLU A 27 -3.09 12.55 -2.73
C GLU A 27 -1.98 11.60 -2.27
N PHE A 28 -2.33 10.35 -2.02
CA PHE A 28 -1.37 9.35 -1.60
C PHE A 28 -0.33 9.10 -2.71
N GLY A 29 -0.78 8.94 -3.95
CA GLY A 29 0.13 8.75 -5.08
C GLY A 29 1.09 9.92 -5.23
N TYR A 30 0.60 11.14 -5.04
CA TYR A 30 1.45 12.33 -5.08
C TYR A 30 2.53 12.28 -3.98
N ARG A 31 2.16 11.90 -2.77
CA ARG A 31 3.09 11.87 -1.63
C ARG A 31 4.17 10.79 -1.77
N CYS A 32 3.84 9.65 -2.33
CA CYS A 32 4.81 8.56 -2.49
C CYS A 32 5.38 8.46 -3.90
N ASP A 33 5.06 9.43 -4.76
CA ASP A 33 5.56 9.48 -6.13
C ASP A 33 5.23 8.21 -6.91
N ILE A 34 3.98 7.78 -6.82
CA ILE A 34 3.46 6.62 -7.54
C ILE A 34 2.22 7.05 -8.30
N GLU A 35 2.18 6.75 -9.61
CA GLU A 35 1.04 7.08 -10.42
C GLU A 35 -0.20 6.30 -9.97
N LYS A 36 -1.36 6.94 -10.08
CA LYS A 36 -2.65 6.33 -9.70
C LYS A 36 -2.87 4.99 -10.40
N SER A 37 -2.49 4.89 -11.68
CA SER A 37 -2.64 3.66 -12.45
C SER A 37 -1.83 2.50 -11.89
N ASN A 38 -0.76 2.78 -11.16
CA ASN A 38 0.05 1.77 -10.47
C ASN A 38 -0.41 1.55 -9.03
N LEU A 39 -0.88 2.62 -8.38
CA LEU A 39 -1.27 2.56 -6.98
C LEU A 39 -2.53 1.73 -6.77
N ILE A 40 -3.53 1.89 -7.63
CA ILE A 40 -4.78 1.14 -7.52
C ILE A 40 -4.54 -0.37 -7.56
N PRO A 41 -3.79 -0.92 -8.54
CA PRO A 41 -3.52 -2.35 -8.55
C PRO A 41 -2.73 -2.83 -7.32
N ILE A 42 -1.87 -1.98 -6.76
CA ILE A 42 -1.14 -2.33 -5.53
C ILE A 42 -2.13 -2.50 -4.38
N GLU A 43 -3.04 -1.54 -4.18
CA GLU A 43 -4.03 -1.61 -3.11
C GLU A 43 -5.01 -2.77 -3.30
N LYS A 44 -5.24 -3.17 -4.54
CA LYS A 44 -6.11 -4.33 -4.85
C LYS A 44 -5.39 -5.66 -4.77
N GLY A 45 -4.07 -5.65 -4.57
CA GLY A 45 -3.29 -6.88 -4.50
C GLY A 45 -3.13 -7.59 -5.83
N ARG A 46 -3.19 -6.84 -6.93
CA ARG A 46 -3.13 -7.41 -8.29
C ARG A 46 -1.74 -7.49 -8.86
N ILE A 47 -0.78 -6.76 -8.31
CA ILE A 47 0.58 -6.75 -8.80
C ILE A 47 1.58 -6.98 -7.67
N ASN A 48 2.73 -7.52 -8.04
CA ASN A 48 3.82 -7.74 -7.10
C ASN A 48 4.57 -6.41 -6.91
N VAL A 49 4.39 -5.82 -5.75
CA VAL A 49 5.01 -4.54 -5.43
C VAL A 49 6.42 -4.77 -4.87
N THR A 50 7.36 -3.93 -5.28
CA THR A 50 8.74 -4.05 -4.77
C THR A 50 8.83 -3.55 -3.33
N VAL A 51 9.86 -4.02 -2.63
CA VAL A 51 10.12 -3.57 -1.25
C VAL A 51 10.36 -2.07 -1.20
N LEU A 52 11.13 -1.53 -2.16
CA LEU A 52 11.38 -0.09 -2.18
C LEU A 52 10.11 0.72 -2.33
N THR A 53 9.17 0.26 -3.17
CA THR A 53 7.88 0.91 -3.31
C THR A 53 7.10 0.87 -2.01
N LEU A 54 7.09 -0.30 -1.33
CA LEU A 54 6.43 -0.41 -0.02
C LEU A 54 7.02 0.56 1.01
N LEU A 55 8.35 0.72 1.00
CA LEU A 55 9.01 1.65 1.91
C LEU A 55 8.59 3.10 1.64
N LYS A 56 8.49 3.49 0.37
CA LYS A 56 7.99 4.82 -0.01
C LYS A 56 6.56 5.04 0.49
N MET A 57 5.72 4.03 0.33
CA MET A 57 4.33 4.10 0.76
C MET A 57 4.23 4.22 2.28
N ALA A 58 5.01 3.42 3.00
CA ALA A 58 5.03 3.46 4.46
C ALA A 58 5.50 4.82 4.97
N GLU A 59 6.53 5.38 4.35
CA GLU A 59 7.03 6.71 4.70
C GLU A 59 5.96 7.77 4.49
N ALA A 60 5.27 7.73 3.35
CA ALA A 60 4.19 8.67 3.06
C ALA A 60 3.04 8.57 4.05
N LEU A 61 2.77 7.37 4.55
CA LEU A 61 1.71 7.12 5.53
C LEU A 61 2.18 7.28 6.97
N GLU A 62 3.48 7.51 7.17
CA GLU A 62 4.08 7.66 8.49
C GLU A 62 3.86 6.43 9.38
N VAL A 63 3.96 5.25 8.78
CA VAL A 63 3.88 3.98 9.50
C VAL A 63 5.13 3.15 9.21
N ASP A 64 5.43 2.22 10.10
CA ASP A 64 6.51 1.27 9.87
C ASP A 64 6.02 0.29 8.79
N VAL A 65 6.89 -0.05 7.83
CA VAL A 65 6.53 -0.94 6.72
C VAL A 65 6.02 -2.29 7.22
N LYS A 66 6.49 -2.76 8.37
CA LYS A 66 6.04 -4.04 8.93
C LYS A 66 4.53 -4.07 9.18
N LYS A 67 3.91 -2.90 9.38
CA LYS A 67 2.47 -2.79 9.58
C LYS A 67 1.66 -3.30 8.39
N PHE A 68 2.24 -3.22 7.19
CA PHE A 68 1.59 -3.73 5.99
C PHE A 68 1.50 -5.26 6.00
N PHE A 69 2.32 -5.92 6.81
CA PHE A 69 2.41 -7.39 6.87
C PHE A 69 1.75 -7.97 8.12
N GLU A 70 1.11 -7.14 8.93
CA GLU A 70 0.41 -7.61 10.12
C GLU A 70 -1.00 -8.06 9.73
N PHE A 71 -1.19 -9.37 9.70
CA PHE A 71 -2.47 -9.99 9.34
C PHE A 71 -3.08 -10.67 10.55
N ASP A 72 -4.40 -10.60 10.63
CA ASP A 72 -5.16 -11.29 11.66
C ASP A 72 -5.39 -12.76 11.32
#